data_7c0fec8de5702c2101efa949d6e02a79
#
_entry.id   7c0fec8de5702c2101efa949d6e02a79
#
_cell.length_a   1.000
_cell.length_b   1.000
_cell.length_c   1.000
_cell.angle_alpha   90.00
_cell.angle_beta   90.00
_cell.angle_gamma   90.00
#
_symmetry.space_group_name_H-M   'P 1'
#
loop_
_entity.id
_entity.type
_entity.pdbx_description
1 polymer ?
#
loop_
_entity_poly.entity_id
_entity_poly.type
_entity_poly.pdbx_seq_one_letter_code
_entity_poly.pdbx_strand_id
1 'polypeptide(L)'
;MRLILLALAATCGVTTADAGGLYCQADALTRAGHLLKLHWDSDGAALADLPGAPSDDGEKMAWSLDVQAVELPPVRALAGSGLFNVLEVNGYVYKATYRMHFLYAQIPDACVLMGQEIIEVAEPY
;
A
#
# COMPACT_ATOMS: atom_id res chain seq x y z
N MET A 1 -20.44 47.09 36.64
CA MET A 1 -20.75 46.20 35.51
C MET A 1 -19.44 45.75 34.87
N ARG A 2 -19.03 44.53 35.12
CA ARG A 2 -17.80 43.99 34.54
C ARG A 2 -18.18 43.12 33.33
N LEU A 3 -17.79 43.51 32.14
CA LEU A 3 -17.89 42.71 30.94
C LEU A 3 -16.80 41.65 30.98
N ILE A 4 -17.20 40.40 31.02
CA ILE A 4 -16.30 39.25 30.84
C ILE A 4 -16.31 38.93 29.35
N LEU A 5 -15.20 39.24 28.65
CA LEU A 5 -14.97 38.75 27.30
C LEU A 5 -14.54 37.28 27.40
N LEU A 6 -15.41 36.38 26.97
CA LEU A 6 -15.01 35.00 26.69
C LEU A 6 -14.29 34.99 25.33
N ALA A 7 -13.00 34.79 25.35
CA ALA A 7 -12.24 34.44 24.15
C ALA A 7 -12.47 32.98 23.80
N LEU A 8 -13.23 32.70 22.75
CA LEU A 8 -13.30 31.36 22.14
C LEU A 8 -12.01 31.13 21.38
N ALA A 9 -11.12 30.31 21.94
CA ALA A 9 -9.98 29.79 21.21
C ALA A 9 -10.48 28.68 20.28
N ALA A 10 -10.63 28.99 19.01
CA ALA A 10 -10.82 28.00 17.98
C ALA A 10 -9.48 27.27 17.77
N THR A 11 -9.35 26.09 18.34
CA THR A 11 -8.26 25.17 17.99
C THR A 11 -8.54 24.62 16.60
N CYS A 12 -7.94 25.22 15.58
CA CYS A 12 -7.80 24.59 14.29
C CYS A 12 -6.96 23.34 14.48
N GLY A 13 -7.61 22.18 14.54
CA GLY A 13 -6.94 20.90 14.42
C GLY A 13 -6.30 20.85 13.03
N VAL A 14 -4.98 21.02 12.99
CA VAL A 14 -4.22 20.75 11.78
C VAL A 14 -4.23 19.24 11.62
N THR A 15 -5.16 18.74 10.83
CA THR A 15 -5.01 17.41 10.26
C THR A 15 -3.82 17.51 9.31
N THR A 16 -2.68 16.95 9.73
CA THR A 16 -1.57 16.75 8.83
C THR A 16 -2.07 15.85 7.72
N ALA A 17 -2.36 16.43 6.56
CA ALA A 17 -2.59 15.66 5.36
C ALA A 17 -1.32 14.85 5.12
N ASP A 18 -1.43 13.52 5.20
CA ASP A 18 -0.34 12.65 4.83
C ASP A 18 0.11 13.00 3.43
N ALA A 19 1.41 13.24 3.29
CA ALA A 19 1.97 13.71 2.05
C ALA A 19 1.73 12.67 0.94
N GLY A 20 1.03 13.09 -0.08
CA GLY A 20 0.91 12.55 -1.43
C GLY A 20 0.92 11.02 -1.58
N GLY A 21 2.06 10.39 -1.49
CA GLY A 21 2.22 8.95 -1.75
C GLY A 21 1.57 8.07 -0.69
N LEU A 22 1.63 8.43 0.57
CA LEU A 22 1.05 7.67 1.67
C LEU A 22 -0.48 7.75 1.71
N TYR A 23 -1.05 8.67 0.99
CA TYR A 23 -2.50 8.80 0.87
C TYR A 23 -3.17 7.53 0.33
N CYS A 24 -2.55 6.85 -0.62
CA CYS A 24 -3.07 5.62 -1.21
C CYS A 24 -2.55 4.34 -0.53
N GLN A 25 -1.94 4.43 0.64
CA GLN A 25 -1.32 3.29 1.32
C GLN A 25 -2.32 2.17 1.60
N ALA A 26 -3.49 2.47 2.11
CA ALA A 26 -4.50 1.47 2.41
C ALA A 26 -4.96 0.72 1.16
N ASP A 27 -5.14 1.43 0.06
CA ASP A 27 -5.46 0.84 -1.25
C ASP A 27 -4.32 -0.05 -1.75
N ALA A 28 -3.08 0.40 -1.66
CA ALA A 28 -1.90 -0.37 -2.06
C ALA A 28 -1.74 -1.66 -1.24
N LEU A 29 -1.93 -1.61 0.07
CA LEU A 29 -1.87 -2.79 0.93
C LEU A 29 -2.97 -3.81 0.60
N THR A 30 -4.18 -3.35 0.35
CA THR A 30 -5.29 -4.22 -0.09
C THR A 30 -4.99 -4.87 -1.43
N ARG A 31 -4.49 -4.10 -2.39
CA ARG A 31 -4.10 -4.62 -3.71
C ARG A 31 -2.93 -5.59 -3.64
N ALA A 32 -1.98 -5.34 -2.76
CA ALA A 32 -0.83 -6.22 -2.56
C ALA A 32 -1.28 -7.62 -2.10
N GLY A 33 -2.22 -7.71 -1.18
CA GLY A 33 -2.81 -8.99 -0.77
C GLY A 33 -3.48 -9.72 -1.93
N HIS A 34 -4.27 -9.02 -2.73
CA HIS A 34 -4.92 -9.61 -3.89
C HIS A 34 -3.92 -10.03 -4.98
N LEU A 35 -2.91 -9.22 -5.25
CA LEU A 35 -1.91 -9.51 -6.26
C LEU A 35 -1.04 -10.69 -5.87
N LEU A 36 -0.63 -10.77 -4.61
CA LEU A 36 0.13 -11.90 -4.08
C LEU A 36 -0.68 -13.19 -4.16
N LYS A 37 -1.96 -13.15 -3.76
CA LYS A 37 -2.88 -14.27 -3.87
C LYS A 37 -3.04 -14.72 -5.31
N LEU A 38 -3.27 -13.80 -6.23
CA LEU A 38 -3.41 -14.12 -7.65
C LEU A 38 -2.16 -14.78 -8.22
N HIS A 39 -0.99 -14.31 -7.82
CA HIS A 39 0.29 -14.86 -8.27
C HIS A 39 0.48 -16.30 -7.77
N TRP A 40 0.07 -16.60 -6.54
CA TRP A 40 0.21 -17.91 -5.93
C TRP A 40 -0.93 -18.88 -6.24
N ASP A 41 -2.10 -18.40 -6.61
CA ASP A 41 -3.32 -19.22 -6.84
C ASP A 41 -3.26 -20.02 -8.14
N SER A 42 -2.21 -19.87 -8.92
CA SER A 42 -2.01 -20.64 -10.16
C SER A 42 -1.98 -22.15 -9.93
N ASP A 43 -1.66 -22.60 -8.71
CA ASP A 43 -1.56 -24.02 -8.35
C ASP A 43 -2.63 -24.48 -7.34
N GLY A 44 -3.64 -23.68 -7.09
CA GLY A 44 -4.75 -24.03 -6.20
C GLY A 44 -4.44 -23.94 -4.71
N ALA A 45 -3.31 -23.36 -4.31
CA ALA A 45 -3.01 -23.08 -2.92
C ALA A 45 -3.77 -21.85 -2.46
N ALA A 46 -4.85 -22.06 -1.69
CA ALA A 46 -5.62 -20.96 -1.14
C ALA A 46 -4.82 -20.20 -0.08
N LEU A 47 -4.43 -18.97 -0.37
CA LEU A 47 -3.97 -18.05 0.65
C LEU A 47 -5.17 -17.59 1.48
N ALA A 48 -4.95 -17.20 2.75
CA ALA A 48 -6.00 -16.61 3.56
C ALA A 48 -6.63 -15.41 2.86
N ASP A 49 -7.92 -15.22 3.01
CA ASP A 49 -8.67 -14.17 2.30
C ASP A 49 -8.27 -12.75 2.74
N LEU A 50 -7.64 -12.62 3.90
CA LEU A 50 -7.23 -11.33 4.46
C LEU A 50 -5.74 -11.12 4.28
N PRO A 51 -5.31 -9.92 3.85
CA PRO A 51 -3.90 -9.55 3.80
C PRO A 51 -3.26 -9.69 5.19
N GLY A 52 -2.06 -10.25 5.23
CA GLY A 52 -1.30 -10.38 6.47
C GLY A 52 -1.84 -11.40 7.47
N ALA A 53 -2.84 -12.19 7.10
CA ALA A 53 -3.31 -13.25 7.97
C ALA A 53 -2.34 -14.44 7.96
N PRO A 54 -1.83 -14.89 9.11
CA PRO A 54 -1.06 -16.11 9.18
C PRO A 54 -1.96 -17.32 8.91
N SER A 55 -1.42 -18.40 8.41
CA SER A 55 -2.16 -19.66 8.34
C SER A 55 -2.23 -20.30 9.73
N ASP A 56 -3.41 -20.75 10.12
CA ASP A 56 -3.66 -21.30 11.45
C ASP A 56 -3.21 -22.76 11.59
N ASP A 57 -2.97 -23.44 10.48
CA ASP A 57 -2.52 -24.83 10.46
C ASP A 57 -1.11 -24.89 9.87
N GLY A 58 -0.20 -25.56 10.53
CA GLY A 58 1.20 -25.68 10.14
C GLY A 58 1.44 -26.37 8.77
N GLU A 59 0.37 -26.71 8.04
CA GLU A 59 0.44 -27.31 6.73
C GLU A 59 0.18 -26.33 5.59
N LYS A 60 -0.41 -25.16 5.88
CA LYS A 60 -0.63 -24.11 4.88
C LYS A 60 0.55 -23.17 4.79
N MET A 61 0.77 -22.66 3.60
CA MET A 61 1.78 -21.64 3.38
C MET A 61 1.48 -20.42 4.25
N ALA A 62 2.38 -20.12 5.19
CA ALA A 62 2.36 -18.85 5.89
C ALA A 62 2.72 -17.73 4.91
N TRP A 63 1.94 -16.67 4.90
CA TRP A 63 2.21 -15.48 4.12
C TRP A 63 1.97 -14.22 4.93
N SER A 64 2.67 -13.17 4.56
CA SER A 64 2.50 -11.87 5.20
C SER A 64 2.79 -10.74 4.21
N LEU A 65 2.36 -9.55 4.55
CA LEU A 65 2.70 -8.33 3.85
C LEU A 65 3.37 -7.36 4.81
N ASP A 66 4.13 -6.42 4.27
CA ASP A 66 4.53 -5.25 5.02
C ASP A 66 3.29 -4.52 5.54
N VAL A 67 3.39 -3.98 6.74
CA VAL A 67 2.28 -3.23 7.38
C VAL A 67 2.17 -1.80 6.85
N GLN A 68 3.19 -1.34 6.14
CA GLN A 68 3.26 -0.01 5.55
C GLN A 68 3.84 -0.10 4.15
N ALA A 69 3.30 0.71 3.25
CA ALA A 69 3.91 0.92 1.94
C ALA A 69 5.07 1.92 2.03
N VAL A 70 6.04 1.77 1.15
CA VAL A 70 7.14 2.70 0.98
C VAL A 70 6.90 3.53 -0.27
N GLU A 71 6.98 4.85 -0.15
CA GLU A 71 6.92 5.74 -1.31
C GLU A 71 8.27 5.74 -2.03
N LEU A 72 8.23 5.41 -3.31
CA LEU A 72 9.37 5.50 -4.21
C LEU A 72 9.32 6.82 -5.00
N PRO A 73 10.44 7.24 -5.62
CA PRO A 73 10.41 8.38 -6.53
C PRO A 73 9.34 8.19 -7.61
N PRO A 74 8.58 9.24 -7.97
CA PRO A 74 7.56 9.15 -8.99
C PRO A 74 8.16 8.79 -10.35
N VAL A 75 7.39 8.06 -11.15
CA VAL A 75 7.77 7.70 -12.52
C VAL A 75 7.00 8.52 -13.53
N ARG A 76 7.65 8.76 -14.68
CA ARG A 76 7.05 9.51 -15.78
C ARG A 76 6.15 8.60 -16.61
N ALA A 77 5.00 9.10 -17.02
CA ALA A 77 4.16 8.43 -18.01
C ALA A 77 4.92 8.25 -19.33
N LEU A 78 4.65 7.15 -20.06
CA LEU A 78 5.25 6.88 -21.36
C LEU A 78 4.85 7.91 -22.43
N ALA A 79 3.69 8.51 -22.27
CA ALA A 79 3.19 9.55 -23.16
C ALA A 79 2.81 10.79 -22.33
N GLY A 80 3.18 11.97 -22.81
CA GLY A 80 2.89 13.23 -22.13
C GLY A 80 3.86 13.54 -21.01
N SER A 81 3.50 14.50 -20.15
CA SER A 81 4.32 15.03 -19.05
C SER A 81 3.85 14.56 -17.66
N GLY A 82 2.88 13.63 -17.62
CA GLY A 82 2.32 13.14 -16.36
C GLY A 82 3.32 12.34 -15.53
N LEU A 83 3.18 12.42 -14.21
CA LEU A 83 3.91 11.62 -13.24
C LEU A 83 2.93 10.71 -12.51
N PHE A 84 3.40 9.52 -12.14
CA PHE A 84 2.67 8.61 -11.27
C PHE A 84 3.40 8.47 -9.94
N ASN A 85 2.65 8.50 -8.85
CA ASN A 85 3.18 8.12 -7.55
C ASN A 85 3.37 6.61 -7.52
N VAL A 86 4.47 6.17 -6.91
CA VAL A 86 4.80 4.75 -6.80
C VAL A 86 4.85 4.36 -5.34
N LEU A 87 4.05 3.36 -4.97
CA LEU A 87 4.11 2.73 -3.66
C LEU A 87 4.63 1.31 -3.79
N GLU A 88 5.56 0.96 -2.91
CA GLU A 88 6.12 -0.39 -2.81
C GLU A 88 5.58 -1.10 -1.58
N VAL A 89 5.15 -2.33 -1.76
CA VAL A 89 4.76 -3.25 -0.69
C VAL A 89 5.48 -4.57 -0.93
N ASN A 90 6.15 -5.09 0.08
CA ASN A 90 6.72 -6.43 0.01
C ASN A 90 5.76 -7.46 0.59
N GLY A 91 5.71 -8.59 -0.06
CA GLY A 91 5.00 -9.77 0.39
C GLY A 91 5.97 -10.93 0.63
N TYR A 92 5.62 -11.78 1.57
CA TYR A 92 6.45 -12.91 2.00
C TYR A 92 5.60 -14.16 1.99
N VAL A 93 6.05 -15.18 1.29
CA VAL A 93 5.41 -16.49 1.25
C VAL A 93 6.50 -17.55 1.41
N TYR A 94 6.50 -18.28 2.51
CA TYR A 94 7.62 -19.14 2.89
C TYR A 94 8.95 -18.39 2.95
N LYS A 95 9.92 -18.84 2.14
CA LYS A 95 11.24 -18.21 2.00
C LYS A 95 11.30 -17.23 0.83
N ALA A 96 10.23 -17.11 0.04
CA ALA A 96 10.18 -16.20 -1.09
C ALA A 96 9.75 -14.80 -0.65
N THR A 97 10.40 -13.81 -1.20
CA THR A 97 10.05 -12.40 -1.05
C THR A 97 9.58 -11.87 -2.38
N TYR A 98 8.47 -11.17 -2.37
CA TYR A 98 7.88 -10.52 -3.53
C TYR A 98 7.86 -9.03 -3.31
N ARG A 99 8.32 -8.29 -4.28
CA ARG A 99 8.24 -6.85 -4.31
C ARG A 99 7.12 -6.45 -5.26
N MET A 100 6.19 -5.66 -4.76
CA MET A 100 5.06 -5.18 -5.53
C MET A 100 5.09 -3.67 -5.63
N HIS A 101 4.90 -3.15 -6.83
CA HIS A 101 4.79 -1.72 -7.09
C HIS A 101 3.39 -1.39 -7.58
N PHE A 102 2.85 -0.29 -7.07
CA PHE A 102 1.55 0.25 -7.45
C PHE A 102 1.73 1.69 -7.89
N LEU A 103 1.33 1.97 -9.11
CA LEU A 103 1.45 3.28 -9.72
C LEU A 103 0.10 3.97 -9.67
N TYR A 104 0.05 5.14 -9.06
CA TYR A 104 -1.16 5.93 -8.89
C TYR A 104 -1.09 7.24 -9.66
N ALA A 105 -2.20 7.61 -10.32
CA ALA A 105 -2.32 8.93 -10.90
C ALA A 105 -2.24 10.00 -9.79
N GLN A 106 -1.59 11.11 -10.08
CA GLN A 106 -1.51 12.25 -9.17
C GLN A 106 -2.81 13.07 -9.23
N ILE A 107 -3.88 12.52 -8.66
CA ILE A 107 -5.19 13.15 -8.60
C ILE A 107 -5.52 13.41 -7.13
N PRO A 108 -5.88 14.65 -6.75
CA PRO A 108 -6.29 14.96 -5.39
C PRO A 108 -7.49 14.12 -4.96
N ASP A 109 -7.48 13.65 -3.71
CA ASP A 109 -8.59 12.93 -3.06
C ASP A 109 -9.05 11.63 -3.76
N ALA A 110 -8.22 11.06 -4.65
CA ALA A 110 -8.55 9.83 -5.34
C ALA A 110 -7.32 8.92 -5.46
N CYS A 111 -7.53 7.61 -5.29
CA CYS A 111 -6.52 6.58 -5.54
C CYS A 111 -6.86 5.84 -6.83
N VAL A 112 -6.34 6.33 -7.94
CA VAL A 112 -6.55 5.75 -9.26
C VAL A 112 -5.31 4.97 -9.67
N LEU A 113 -5.43 3.65 -9.68
CA LEU A 113 -4.35 2.76 -10.06
C LEU A 113 -4.13 2.83 -11.58
N MET A 114 -2.91 3.14 -11.99
CA MET A 114 -2.49 3.21 -13.40
C MET A 114 -1.67 2.01 -13.84
N GLY A 115 -1.08 1.29 -12.90
CA GLY A 115 -0.32 0.09 -13.18
C GLY A 115 0.12 -0.60 -11.90
N GLN A 116 0.48 -1.87 -12.03
CA GLN A 116 1.01 -2.66 -10.93
C GLN A 116 1.94 -3.74 -11.47
N GLU A 117 2.90 -4.13 -10.65
CA GLU A 117 3.80 -5.23 -10.94
C GLU A 117 4.10 -6.03 -9.69
N ILE A 118 4.45 -7.29 -9.88
CA ILE A 118 4.97 -8.17 -8.84
C ILE A 118 6.26 -8.81 -9.35
N ILE A 119 7.30 -8.74 -8.52
CA ILE A 119 8.63 -9.25 -8.84
C ILE A 119 9.04 -10.19 -7.71
N GLU A 120 9.38 -11.41 -8.05
CA GLU A 120 10.03 -12.30 -7.10
C GLU A 120 11.49 -11.85 -6.91
N VAL A 121 11.84 -11.59 -5.67
CA VAL A 121 13.21 -11.26 -5.31
C VAL A 121 13.90 -12.55 -4.91
N ALA A 122 14.85 -13.01 -5.74
CA ALA A 122 15.66 -14.17 -5.40
C ALA A 122 16.49 -13.85 -4.15
N GLU A 123 16.34 -14.66 -3.11
CA GLU A 123 17.22 -14.54 -1.96
C GLU A 123 18.63 -14.96 -2.38
N PRO A 124 19.64 -14.12 -2.14
CA PRO A 124 21.02 -14.59 -2.22
C PRO A 124 21.23 -15.63 -1.13
N TYR A 125 21.81 -16.75 -1.50
CA TYR A 125 22.11 -17.89 -0.65
C TYR A 125 22.85 -17.53 0.64
#